data_329be6a0a8e920baebc2459f5fe8675d
#
_entry.id   329be6a0a8e920baebc2459f5fe8675d
#
_cell.length_a   1.000
_cell.length_b   1.000
_cell.length_c   1.000
_cell.angle_alpha   90.00
_cell.angle_beta   90.00
_cell.angle_gamma   90.00
#
_symmetry.space_group_name_H-M   'P 1'
#
loop_
_entity.id
_entity.type
_entity.pdbx_description
1 polymer ?
#
loop_
_entity_poly.entity_id
_entity_poly.type
_entity_poly.pdbx_seq_one_letter_code
_entity_poly.pdbx_strand_id
1 'polypeptide(L)'
;LGYSETSGVSILNIDGFAFKDLDKDGELDIYEDWRRPVSERAEDLAAQLPIERICGLMLYSSAVDAMTAELTTKQAGYLKDDYIRHMLVRNIADAATGAAWSNKVQAFCEAEPFGIPSNNSSDPRNYTNGQANTNTYQPEPDGEFDPDGTSKISLWPREVGMAATFDPMIARRHGEIVSTEYRALGI
;
A
#
# COMPACT_ATOMS: atom_id res chain seq x y z
N LEU A 1 -19.04 0.35 -2.05
CA LEU A 1 -17.76 0.89 -2.49
C LEU A 1 -17.21 1.85 -1.44
N GLY A 2 -15.95 1.63 -0.98
CA GLY A 2 -15.25 2.59 -0.14
C GLY A 2 -14.65 3.72 -0.99
N TYR A 3 -14.85 4.96 -0.59
CA TYR A 3 -14.24 6.14 -1.20
C TYR A 3 -14.15 7.26 -0.17
N SER A 4 -13.33 8.28 -0.45
CA SER A 4 -13.26 9.46 0.41
C SER A 4 -14.30 10.49 -0.04
N GLU A 5 -15.15 10.94 0.88
CA GLU A 5 -16.16 11.96 0.60
C GLU A 5 -15.53 13.30 0.13
N THR A 6 -14.25 13.52 0.46
CA THR A 6 -13.52 14.73 0.09
C THR A 6 -12.71 14.59 -1.20
N SER A 7 -12.74 13.42 -1.86
CA SER A 7 -11.97 13.17 -3.08
C SER A 7 -12.56 13.83 -4.33
N GLY A 8 -13.83 14.20 -4.26
CA GLY A 8 -14.58 14.69 -5.42
C GLY A 8 -15.12 13.56 -6.33
N VAL A 9 -14.84 12.30 -6.00
CA VAL A 9 -15.37 11.14 -6.71
C VAL A 9 -16.86 11.02 -6.45
N SER A 10 -17.65 10.81 -7.50
CA SER A 10 -19.05 10.46 -7.42
C SER A 10 -19.27 8.96 -7.64
N ILE A 11 -20.46 8.46 -7.28
CA ILE A 11 -20.84 7.09 -7.54
C ILE A 11 -21.90 7.07 -8.64
N LEU A 12 -21.53 6.50 -9.78
CA LEU A 12 -22.42 6.25 -10.90
C LEU A 12 -23.18 4.94 -10.66
N ASN A 13 -24.50 4.98 -10.80
CA ASN A 13 -25.35 3.79 -10.70
C ASN A 13 -25.89 3.45 -12.09
N ILE A 14 -25.37 2.40 -12.69
CA ILE A 14 -25.69 1.98 -14.05
C ILE A 14 -26.04 0.50 -14.05
N ASP A 15 -27.21 0.16 -14.57
CA ASP A 15 -27.73 -1.22 -14.66
C ASP A 15 -27.74 -1.98 -13.31
N GLY A 16 -27.95 -1.26 -12.20
CA GLY A 16 -27.96 -1.84 -10.86
C GLY A 16 -26.58 -2.06 -10.25
N PHE A 17 -25.52 -1.62 -10.89
CA PHE A 17 -24.14 -1.65 -10.40
C PHE A 17 -23.65 -0.24 -10.03
N ALA A 18 -22.77 -0.17 -9.06
CA ALA A 18 -22.15 1.06 -8.60
C ALA A 18 -20.70 1.15 -9.09
N PHE A 19 -20.33 2.30 -9.67
CA PHE A 19 -18.98 2.59 -10.18
C PHE A 19 -18.49 3.89 -9.59
N LYS A 20 -17.16 4.01 -9.48
CA LYS A 20 -16.52 5.28 -9.13
C LYS A 20 -16.24 6.06 -10.40
N ASP A 21 -16.68 7.28 -10.45
CA ASP A 21 -16.32 8.30 -11.44
C ASP A 21 -14.98 8.91 -11.00
N LEU A 22 -13.88 8.30 -11.45
CA LEU A 22 -12.54 8.57 -10.94
C LEU A 22 -11.90 9.81 -11.59
N ASP A 23 -12.27 10.14 -12.82
CA ASP A 23 -11.82 11.37 -13.48
C ASP A 23 -12.79 12.54 -13.31
N LYS A 24 -13.98 12.25 -12.75
CA LYS A 24 -14.98 13.24 -12.32
C LYS A 24 -15.68 13.95 -13.49
N ASP A 25 -15.84 13.24 -14.61
CA ASP A 25 -16.52 13.76 -15.79
C ASP A 25 -18.03 13.44 -15.84
N GLY A 26 -18.48 12.53 -14.96
CA GLY A 26 -19.87 12.12 -14.82
C GLY A 26 -20.30 11.01 -15.78
N GLU A 27 -19.39 10.45 -16.56
CA GLU A 27 -19.61 9.33 -17.46
C GLU A 27 -18.90 8.08 -16.93
N LEU A 28 -19.21 6.91 -17.44
CA LEU A 28 -18.54 5.66 -17.06
C LEU A 28 -17.53 5.28 -18.12
N ASP A 29 -16.27 5.48 -17.83
CA ASP A 29 -15.18 5.06 -18.68
C ASP A 29 -14.89 3.56 -18.61
N ILE A 30 -14.22 3.04 -19.64
CA ILE A 30 -13.85 1.61 -19.69
C ILE A 30 -12.94 1.27 -18.50
N TYR A 31 -11.99 2.15 -18.13
CA TYR A 31 -11.06 1.86 -17.03
C TYR A 31 -11.76 1.84 -15.66
N GLU A 32 -12.88 2.50 -15.50
CA GLU A 32 -13.69 2.56 -14.30
C GLU A 32 -14.65 1.37 -14.18
N ASP A 33 -15.04 0.78 -15.30
CA ASP A 33 -15.95 -0.37 -15.32
C ASP A 33 -15.24 -1.65 -14.86
N TRP A 34 -15.33 -1.94 -13.56
CA TRP A 34 -14.72 -3.11 -12.94
C TRP A 34 -15.21 -4.46 -13.51
N ARG A 35 -16.28 -4.50 -14.30
CA ARG A 35 -16.77 -5.70 -15.00
C ARG A 35 -15.93 -6.02 -16.23
N ARG A 36 -15.20 -5.05 -16.76
CA ARG A 36 -14.34 -5.20 -17.93
C ARG A 36 -13.05 -5.97 -17.60
N PRO A 37 -12.48 -6.69 -18.55
CA PRO A 37 -11.16 -7.29 -18.40
C PRO A 37 -10.09 -6.25 -18.02
N VAL A 38 -9.15 -6.66 -17.17
CA VAL A 38 -8.07 -5.76 -16.69
C VAL A 38 -7.28 -5.17 -17.84
N SER A 39 -7.02 -5.94 -18.92
CA SER A 39 -6.31 -5.48 -20.11
C SER A 39 -7.02 -4.32 -20.80
N GLU A 40 -8.33 -4.43 -21.01
CA GLU A 40 -9.13 -3.36 -21.65
C GLU A 40 -9.11 -2.08 -20.79
N ARG A 41 -9.27 -2.23 -19.48
CA ARG A 41 -9.22 -1.12 -18.54
C ARG A 41 -7.84 -0.44 -18.51
N ALA A 42 -6.77 -1.23 -18.55
CA ALA A 42 -5.42 -0.70 -18.56
C ALA A 42 -5.08 0.01 -19.87
N GLU A 43 -5.50 -0.52 -21.01
CA GLU A 43 -5.32 0.10 -22.31
C GLU A 43 -6.07 1.45 -22.42
N ASP A 44 -7.30 1.49 -21.95
CA ASP A 44 -8.12 2.68 -21.94
C ASP A 44 -7.50 3.78 -21.07
N LEU A 45 -7.15 3.46 -19.82
CA LEU A 45 -6.48 4.41 -18.93
C LEU A 45 -5.14 4.89 -19.51
N ALA A 46 -4.33 3.99 -20.07
CA ALA A 46 -3.04 4.34 -20.64
C ALA A 46 -3.17 5.29 -21.86
N ALA A 47 -4.25 5.17 -22.63
CA ALA A 47 -4.50 6.06 -23.77
C ALA A 47 -4.88 7.48 -23.34
N GLN A 48 -5.44 7.64 -22.13
CA GLN A 48 -5.86 8.92 -21.59
C GLN A 48 -4.74 9.64 -20.80
N LEU A 49 -3.77 8.87 -20.26
CA LEU A 49 -2.73 9.43 -19.40
C LEU A 49 -1.68 10.25 -20.17
N PRO A 50 -1.33 11.47 -19.69
CA PRO A 50 -0.15 12.18 -20.14
C PRO A 50 1.13 11.38 -19.87
N ILE A 51 2.15 11.57 -20.70
CA ILE A 51 3.41 10.81 -20.60
C ILE A 51 4.09 10.98 -19.24
N GLU A 52 3.99 12.15 -18.61
CA GLU A 52 4.57 12.41 -17.29
C GLU A 52 3.95 11.53 -16.22
N ARG A 53 2.64 11.26 -16.28
CA ARG A 53 1.94 10.36 -15.36
C ARG A 53 2.32 8.91 -15.61
N ILE A 54 2.47 8.50 -16.86
CA ILE A 54 2.97 7.16 -17.21
C ILE A 54 4.38 6.96 -16.63
N CYS A 55 5.27 7.97 -16.80
CA CYS A 55 6.61 7.92 -16.20
C CYS A 55 6.56 7.79 -14.69
N GLY A 56 5.69 8.54 -14.01
CA GLY A 56 5.49 8.45 -12.56
C GLY A 56 5.05 7.06 -12.09
N LEU A 57 4.15 6.40 -12.86
CA LEU A 57 3.71 5.03 -12.56
C LEU A 57 4.83 3.99 -12.70
N MET A 58 5.90 4.29 -13.45
CA MET A 58 7.06 3.42 -13.60
C MET A 58 8.11 3.64 -12.50
N LEU A 59 7.91 4.62 -11.62
CA LEU A 59 8.84 4.96 -10.54
C LEU A 59 8.39 4.38 -9.20
N TYR A 60 9.39 4.15 -8.35
CA TYR A 60 9.21 3.80 -6.95
C TYR A 60 9.63 4.98 -6.07
N SER A 61 8.92 5.23 -4.98
CA SER A 61 9.37 6.25 -4.02
C SER A 61 10.68 5.83 -3.34
N SER A 62 11.42 6.79 -2.79
CA SER A 62 12.37 6.45 -1.73
C SER A 62 11.59 5.92 -0.52
N ALA A 63 12.26 5.22 0.38
CA ALA A 63 11.62 4.72 1.59
C ALA A 63 10.92 5.86 2.37
N VAL A 64 9.67 5.62 2.73
CA VAL A 64 8.83 6.51 3.52
C VAL A 64 8.44 5.88 4.84
N ASP A 65 8.11 6.69 5.81
CA ASP A 65 7.69 6.26 7.14
C ASP A 65 6.24 6.71 7.41
N ALA A 66 5.44 5.80 7.98
CA ALA A 66 4.07 6.05 8.46
C ALA A 66 4.06 6.24 9.99
N MET A 67 4.77 7.28 10.45
CA MET A 67 4.90 7.58 11.89
C MET A 67 3.71 8.34 12.45
N THR A 68 2.90 8.91 11.58
CA THR A 68 1.60 9.56 11.90
C THR A 68 0.60 9.19 10.83
N ALA A 69 -0.69 9.43 11.09
CA ALA A 69 -1.74 9.23 10.09
C ALA A 69 -1.72 10.27 8.95
N GLU A 70 -0.92 11.33 9.06
CA GLU A 70 -0.87 12.40 8.07
C GLU A 70 0.30 12.22 7.09
N LEU A 71 0.10 12.65 5.85
CA LEU A 71 1.15 12.69 4.84
C LEU A 71 2.12 13.84 5.12
N THR A 72 3.40 13.55 5.02
CA THR A 72 4.42 14.61 4.99
C THR A 72 4.37 15.35 3.64
N THR A 73 4.90 16.57 3.60
CA THR A 73 5.03 17.34 2.34
C THR A 73 5.76 16.55 1.26
N LYS A 74 6.80 15.79 1.65
CA LYS A 74 7.56 14.96 0.72
C LYS A 74 6.72 13.82 0.13
N GLN A 75 5.93 13.14 0.97
CA GLN A 75 5.04 12.06 0.53
C GLN A 75 3.95 12.59 -0.40
N ALA A 76 3.35 13.72 -0.05
CA ALA A 76 2.37 14.39 -0.91
C ALA A 76 2.99 14.81 -2.27
N GLY A 77 4.24 15.30 -2.26
CA GLY A 77 4.98 15.63 -3.48
C GLY A 77 5.17 14.43 -4.41
N TYR A 78 5.56 13.27 -3.86
CA TYR A 78 5.65 12.03 -4.65
C TYR A 78 4.33 11.70 -5.38
N LEU A 79 3.20 11.85 -4.70
CA LEU A 79 1.89 11.49 -5.25
C LEU A 79 1.38 12.51 -6.27
N LYS A 80 1.61 13.81 -6.00
CA LYS A 80 1.04 14.92 -6.77
C LYS A 80 1.97 15.42 -7.88
N ASP A 81 3.23 15.65 -7.55
CA ASP A 81 4.18 16.33 -8.45
C ASP A 81 4.96 15.31 -9.29
N ASP A 82 5.33 14.17 -8.71
CA ASP A 82 6.07 13.09 -9.38
C ASP A 82 5.15 12.00 -9.93
N TYR A 83 3.85 12.03 -9.62
CA TYR A 83 2.84 11.04 -10.02
C TYR A 83 3.15 9.59 -9.62
N ILE A 84 4.01 9.39 -8.63
CA ILE A 84 4.37 8.06 -8.11
C ILE A 84 3.15 7.42 -7.45
N ARG A 85 2.93 6.14 -7.72
CA ARG A 85 1.90 5.31 -7.09
C ARG A 85 2.46 4.09 -6.36
N HIS A 86 3.76 3.86 -6.45
CA HIS A 86 4.45 2.78 -5.76
C HIS A 86 5.24 3.34 -4.57
N MET A 87 4.68 3.20 -3.37
CA MET A 87 5.27 3.73 -2.14
C MET A 87 5.96 2.62 -1.35
N LEU A 88 7.27 2.77 -1.09
CA LEU A 88 8.02 1.85 -0.24
C LEU A 88 7.91 2.30 1.22
N VAL A 89 7.06 1.63 2.00
CA VAL A 89 6.86 1.93 3.42
C VAL A 89 7.90 1.19 4.25
N ARG A 90 8.71 1.93 5.00
CA ARG A 90 9.78 1.36 5.82
C ARG A 90 9.36 1.17 7.27
N ASN A 91 8.94 2.23 7.92
CA ASN A 91 8.60 2.22 9.33
C ASN A 91 7.15 2.61 9.52
N ILE A 92 6.50 1.96 10.48
CA ILE A 92 5.12 2.23 10.86
C ILE A 92 5.10 2.37 12.39
N ALA A 93 4.50 3.44 12.91
CA ALA A 93 4.46 3.69 14.35
C ALA A 93 3.70 2.58 15.09
N ASP A 94 2.54 2.18 14.56
CA ASP A 94 1.69 1.09 15.03
C ASP A 94 0.65 0.72 13.95
N ALA A 95 -0.07 -0.38 14.15
CA ALA A 95 -1.01 -0.89 13.15
C ALA A 95 -2.14 0.11 12.84
N ALA A 96 -2.69 0.77 13.84
CA ALA A 96 -3.77 1.74 13.65
C ALA A 96 -3.27 2.98 12.88
N THR A 97 -2.09 3.48 13.23
CA THR A 97 -1.43 4.60 12.54
C THR A 97 -1.11 4.23 11.10
N GLY A 98 -0.56 3.03 10.85
CA GLY A 98 -0.26 2.54 9.51
C GLY A 98 -1.51 2.45 8.63
N ALA A 99 -2.57 1.84 9.13
CA ALA A 99 -3.84 1.74 8.42
C ALA A 99 -4.47 3.12 8.13
N ALA A 100 -4.44 4.03 9.11
CA ALA A 100 -4.95 5.39 8.94
C ALA A 100 -4.12 6.18 7.91
N TRP A 101 -2.79 6.07 7.96
CA TRP A 101 -1.89 6.66 6.97
C TRP A 101 -2.17 6.10 5.56
N SER A 102 -2.29 4.78 5.43
CA SER A 102 -2.60 4.15 4.14
C SER A 102 -3.94 4.63 3.58
N ASN A 103 -4.98 4.73 4.41
CA ASN A 103 -6.27 5.29 4.01
C ASN A 103 -6.13 6.75 3.53
N LYS A 104 -5.27 7.54 4.20
CA LYS A 104 -5.00 8.94 3.81
C LYS A 104 -4.30 9.01 2.46
N VAL A 105 -3.32 8.12 2.21
CA VAL A 105 -2.65 7.98 0.90
C VAL A 105 -3.66 7.64 -0.18
N GLN A 106 -4.54 6.67 0.05
CA GLN A 106 -5.56 6.29 -0.92
C GLN A 106 -6.55 7.42 -1.19
N ALA A 107 -7.02 8.12 -0.16
CA ALA A 107 -7.90 9.27 -0.30
C ALA A 107 -7.24 10.41 -1.09
N PHE A 108 -5.94 10.64 -0.87
CA PHE A 108 -5.17 11.61 -1.64
C PHE A 108 -5.08 11.22 -3.11
N CYS A 109 -4.74 9.96 -3.40
CA CYS A 109 -4.67 9.46 -4.77
C CYS A 109 -6.02 9.50 -5.49
N GLU A 110 -7.11 9.19 -4.78
CA GLU A 110 -8.47 9.24 -5.31
C GLU A 110 -8.90 10.67 -5.66
N ALA A 111 -8.39 11.68 -4.93
CA ALA A 111 -8.64 13.09 -5.21
C ALA A 111 -7.89 13.61 -6.45
N GLU A 112 -6.78 12.97 -6.83
CA GLU A 112 -6.01 13.31 -8.02
C GLU A 112 -6.75 12.93 -9.32
N PRO A 113 -6.43 13.57 -10.46
CA PRO A 113 -7.00 13.17 -11.75
C PRO A 113 -6.77 11.67 -12.05
N PHE A 114 -7.78 11.02 -12.61
CA PHE A 114 -7.86 9.58 -12.90
C PHE A 114 -7.96 8.68 -11.68
N GLY A 115 -7.90 9.18 -10.45
CA GLY A 115 -8.11 8.42 -9.23
C GLY A 115 -7.25 7.17 -9.05
N ILE A 116 -6.07 7.10 -9.66
CA ILE A 116 -5.19 5.90 -9.65
C ILE A 116 -4.72 5.65 -8.22
N PRO A 117 -5.06 4.48 -7.62
CA PRO A 117 -4.71 4.19 -6.23
C PRO A 117 -3.20 3.98 -6.04
N SER A 118 -2.72 4.23 -4.82
CA SER A 118 -1.37 3.86 -4.43
C SER A 118 -1.24 2.35 -4.23
N ASN A 119 -0.13 1.79 -4.69
CA ASN A 119 0.32 0.44 -4.40
C ASN A 119 1.43 0.54 -3.34
N ASN A 120 1.03 0.48 -2.07
CA ASN A 120 1.96 0.49 -0.96
C ASN A 120 2.62 -0.88 -0.84
N SER A 121 3.91 -0.89 -0.56
CA SER A 121 4.69 -2.10 -0.36
C SER A 121 5.69 -1.93 0.77
N SER A 122 6.24 -3.01 1.24
CA SER A 122 7.29 -3.04 2.25
C SER A 122 8.18 -4.27 2.05
N ASP A 123 9.27 -4.33 2.80
CA ASP A 123 10.08 -5.53 2.94
C ASP A 123 9.65 -6.27 4.22
N PRO A 124 8.83 -7.32 4.13
CA PRO A 124 8.34 -8.03 5.31
C PRO A 124 9.48 -8.83 5.97
N ARG A 125 10.03 -8.30 7.03
CA ARG A 125 11.12 -8.90 7.80
C ARG A 125 10.68 -9.19 9.23
N ASN A 126 9.79 -10.13 9.37
CA ASN A 126 9.17 -10.52 10.64
C ASN A 126 10.11 -11.37 11.50
N TYR A 127 11.29 -10.86 11.85
CA TYR A 127 12.22 -11.61 12.67
C TYR A 127 12.60 -10.92 13.99
N THR A 128 13.01 -11.74 14.95
CA THR A 128 13.36 -11.32 16.30
C THR A 128 14.72 -10.61 16.33
N ASN A 129 14.74 -9.31 16.30
CA ASN A 129 15.94 -8.51 16.51
C ASN A 129 15.72 -7.32 17.44
N GLY A 130 14.75 -7.41 18.31
CA GLY A 130 14.49 -6.41 19.35
C GLY A 130 13.75 -5.15 18.90
N GLN A 131 13.41 -5.02 17.62
CA GLN A 131 12.69 -3.84 17.14
C GLN A 131 11.27 -4.15 16.71
N ALA A 132 10.36 -3.37 17.23
CA ALA A 132 8.92 -3.47 17.03
C ALA A 132 8.42 -2.69 15.82
N ASN A 133 9.11 -2.69 14.72
CA ASN A 133 8.62 -2.05 13.51
C ASN A 133 8.39 -3.08 12.40
N THR A 134 7.53 -2.74 11.46
CA THR A 134 7.19 -3.58 10.32
C THR A 134 8.37 -3.77 9.37
N ASN A 135 9.33 -2.86 9.41
CA ASN A 135 10.55 -2.96 8.67
C ASN A 135 11.72 -3.05 9.65
N THR A 136 12.08 -4.24 10.00
CA THR A 136 13.12 -4.58 10.95
C THR A 136 14.54 -4.39 10.42
N TYR A 137 14.74 -3.45 9.51
CA TYR A 137 16.05 -3.22 8.91
C TYR A 137 17.05 -2.51 9.84
N GLN A 138 16.62 -2.05 10.99
CA GLN A 138 17.54 -1.53 12.01
C GLN A 138 17.94 -2.70 12.91
N PRO A 139 19.12 -3.32 12.74
CA PRO A 139 19.61 -4.24 13.75
C PRO A 139 19.87 -3.43 15.01
N GLU A 140 19.16 -3.71 16.07
CA GLU A 140 19.61 -3.29 17.38
C GLU A 140 20.90 -4.06 17.68
N PRO A 141 21.97 -3.38 18.06
CA PRO A 141 23.28 -4.02 18.31
C PRO A 141 23.23 -5.11 19.37
N ASP A 142 22.27 -5.03 20.31
CA ASP A 142 22.18 -5.87 21.49
C ASP A 142 20.81 -6.51 21.69
N GLY A 143 20.10 -6.83 20.60
CA GLY A 143 18.72 -7.30 20.61
C GLY A 143 18.47 -8.55 21.41
N GLU A 144 18.24 -8.40 22.69
CA GLU A 144 17.56 -9.43 23.48
C GLU A 144 16.13 -9.55 23.00
N PHE A 145 15.65 -10.78 22.89
CA PHE A 145 14.25 -11.06 22.66
C PHE A 145 13.43 -10.51 23.85
N ASP A 146 12.63 -9.51 23.60
CA ASP A 146 11.69 -8.97 24.57
C ASP A 146 10.33 -9.65 24.38
N PRO A 147 9.95 -10.62 25.23
CA PRO A 147 8.67 -11.31 25.11
C PRO A 147 7.47 -10.42 25.41
N ASP A 148 7.65 -9.36 26.20
CA ASP A 148 6.65 -8.34 26.48
C ASP A 148 6.70 -7.20 25.46
N GLY A 149 7.64 -7.32 24.54
CA GLY A 149 7.98 -6.28 23.58
C GLY A 149 6.85 -5.98 22.65
N THR A 150 6.75 -4.82 22.46
CA THR A 150 6.04 -3.95 21.54
C THR A 150 6.04 -4.39 20.05
N SER A 151 6.42 -5.63 19.76
CA SER A 151 6.33 -6.17 18.42
C SER A 151 4.87 -6.14 17.95
N LYS A 152 4.59 -5.36 16.93
CA LYS A 152 3.23 -5.09 16.44
C LYS A 152 2.84 -6.06 15.33
N ILE A 153 3.77 -6.94 14.96
CA ILE A 153 3.60 -8.02 14.01
C ILE A 153 4.19 -9.31 14.57
N SER A 154 3.80 -10.46 14.04
CA SER A 154 4.32 -11.75 14.47
C SER A 154 5.84 -11.85 14.21
N LEU A 155 6.55 -12.48 15.14
CA LEU A 155 7.99 -12.67 15.06
C LEU A 155 8.32 -14.10 14.61
N TRP A 156 9.22 -14.21 13.65
CA TRP A 156 9.64 -15.46 13.01
C TRP A 156 11.17 -15.56 13.00
N PRO A 157 11.73 -16.76 12.87
CA PRO A 157 13.12 -16.93 12.49
C PRO A 157 13.39 -16.21 11.16
N ARG A 158 14.62 -15.74 10.96
CA ARG A 158 15.03 -15.24 9.65
C ARG A 158 14.84 -16.30 8.57
N GLU A 159 14.79 -15.86 7.32
CA GLU A 159 14.55 -16.70 6.14
C GLU A 159 15.48 -17.92 6.11
N VAL A 160 16.77 -17.71 6.45
CA VAL A 160 17.74 -18.81 6.56
C VAL A 160 17.36 -19.80 7.66
N GLY A 161 16.85 -19.33 8.80
CA GLY A 161 16.38 -20.18 9.89
C GLY A 161 15.17 -21.00 9.50
N MET A 162 14.22 -20.39 8.80
CA MET A 162 13.04 -21.11 8.26
C MET A 162 13.44 -22.12 7.18
N ALA A 163 14.35 -21.75 6.28
CA ALA A 163 14.86 -22.64 5.24
C ALA A 163 15.63 -23.85 5.84
N ALA A 164 16.35 -23.66 6.95
CA ALA A 164 17.08 -24.70 7.63
C ALA A 164 16.18 -25.82 8.24
N THR A 165 14.88 -25.56 8.36
CA THR A 165 13.90 -26.62 8.76
C THR A 165 13.65 -27.65 7.67
N PHE A 166 13.96 -27.33 6.42
CA PHE A 166 13.62 -28.13 5.22
C PHE A 166 12.13 -28.45 5.10
N ASP A 167 11.27 -27.70 5.78
CA ASP A 167 9.83 -27.87 5.75
C ASP A 167 9.16 -26.70 4.99
N PRO A 168 8.67 -26.93 3.75
CA PRO A 168 8.02 -25.88 2.97
C PRO A 168 6.72 -25.36 3.60
N MET A 169 6.10 -26.14 4.51
CA MET A 169 4.87 -25.71 5.18
C MET A 169 5.13 -24.57 6.15
N ILE A 170 6.32 -24.49 6.75
CA ILE A 170 6.71 -23.36 7.61
C ILE A 170 6.80 -22.07 6.79
N ALA A 171 7.44 -22.12 5.62
CA ALA A 171 7.53 -20.97 4.73
C ALA A 171 6.14 -20.54 4.23
N ARG A 172 5.28 -21.49 3.89
CA ARG A 172 3.89 -21.20 3.50
C ARG A 172 3.12 -20.54 4.64
N ARG A 173 3.21 -21.08 5.84
CA ARG A 173 2.53 -20.54 7.03
C ARG A 173 2.99 -19.12 7.36
N HIS A 174 4.29 -18.86 7.26
CA HIS A 174 4.85 -17.52 7.38
C HIS A 174 4.21 -16.56 6.37
N GLY A 175 4.17 -16.93 5.08
CA GLY A 175 3.58 -16.09 4.04
C GLY A 175 2.09 -15.79 4.27
N GLU A 176 1.31 -16.77 4.73
CA GLU A 176 -0.11 -16.59 5.05
C GLU A 176 -0.31 -15.59 6.20
N ILE A 177 0.49 -15.68 7.26
CA ILE A 177 0.43 -14.79 8.43
C ILE A 177 0.87 -13.38 8.04
N VAL A 178 2.05 -13.24 7.42
CA VAL A 178 2.57 -11.96 6.94
C VAL A 178 1.57 -11.25 6.03
N SER A 179 0.99 -11.98 5.08
CA SER A 179 -0.04 -11.41 4.18
C SER A 179 -1.25 -10.87 4.93
N THR A 180 -1.66 -11.52 6.01
CA THR A 180 -2.79 -11.06 6.85
C THR A 180 -2.43 -9.80 7.61
N GLU A 181 -1.25 -9.78 8.23
CA GLU A 181 -0.77 -8.65 9.02
C GLU A 181 -0.54 -7.41 8.16
N TYR A 182 0.12 -7.56 7.01
CA TYR A 182 0.40 -6.42 6.13
C TYR A 182 -0.86 -5.84 5.51
N ARG A 183 -1.84 -6.65 5.14
CA ARG A 183 -3.15 -6.13 4.72
C ARG A 183 -3.86 -5.35 5.84
N ALA A 184 -3.70 -5.75 7.09
CA ALA A 184 -4.23 -4.98 8.21
C ALA A 184 -3.53 -3.63 8.41
N LEU A 185 -2.28 -3.50 7.97
CA LEU A 185 -1.52 -2.24 7.95
C LEU A 185 -1.84 -1.36 6.74
N GLY A 186 -2.60 -1.87 5.76
CA GLY A 186 -2.88 -1.17 4.51
C GLY A 186 -1.77 -1.27 3.46
N ILE A 187 -0.96 -2.34 3.51
CA ILE A 187 0.14 -2.64 2.59
C ILE A 187 -0.19 -3.86 1.75
#